data_ccda4bc1e89026ac23242dea2ed416e1
#
_entry.id   ccda4bc1e89026ac23242dea2ed416e1
#
_cell.length_a   1.000
_cell.length_b   1.000
_cell.length_c   1.000
_cell.angle_alpha   90.00
_cell.angle_beta   90.00
_cell.angle_gamma   90.00
#
_symmetry.space_group_name_H-M   'P 1'
#
loop_
_entity.id
_entity.type
_entity.pdbx_description
1 polymer ?
#
loop_
_entity_poly.entity_id
_entity_poly.type
_entity_poly.pdbx_seq_one_letter_code
_entity_poly.pdbx_strand_id
1 'polypeptide(L)'
;LLGSRGLGDVYKRQIIYRSNAQSRILEDAILNSELPYRIYGGVRFYERMEIKNALAYAKLAINKNNDSQFERVINTPTRGIGVKTMDQIREHAKKDNISLWQASEQIIANKETKAAQNISNFFEVIRKLEEMNFNENLDMFFENVISLSGLKEFHGKEPGEKGRSRVENLEELISATSEFFSLGEDKNDERSL
;
A
#
# COMPACT_ATOMS: atom_id res chain seq x y z
N LEU A 1 -7.33 30.63 -22.17
CA LEU A 1 -6.31 31.66 -22.32
C LEU A 1 -5.88 32.18 -20.96
N LEU A 2 -4.89 31.57 -20.34
CA LEU A 2 -4.21 32.10 -19.17
C LEU A 2 -2.76 32.36 -19.54
N GLY A 3 -2.52 33.52 -20.07
CA GLY A 3 -1.21 34.10 -20.16
C GLY A 3 -0.73 34.44 -18.75
N SER A 4 0.13 33.66 -18.17
CA SER A 4 0.76 33.97 -16.91
C SER A 4 2.25 34.17 -17.15
N ARG A 5 2.63 35.39 -17.16
CA ARG A 5 4.02 35.79 -17.02
C ARG A 5 4.19 36.41 -15.65
N GLY A 6 4.91 35.73 -14.80
CA GLY A 6 5.29 36.22 -13.49
C GLY A 6 5.83 35.11 -12.64
N LEU A 7 7.14 34.97 -12.55
CA LEU A 7 7.87 34.11 -11.64
C LEU A 7 7.77 34.53 -10.15
N GLY A 8 6.90 35.49 -9.86
CA GLY A 8 6.60 35.90 -8.51
C GLY A 8 5.29 35.24 -8.06
N ASP A 9 5.31 34.40 -7.06
CA ASP A 9 4.17 34.00 -6.27
C ASP A 9 3.68 32.56 -6.43
N VAL A 10 4.56 31.58 -6.28
CA VAL A 10 4.20 30.17 -6.03
C VAL A 10 3.27 30.05 -4.80
N TYR A 11 3.37 30.94 -3.82
CA TYR A 11 2.51 31.01 -2.62
C TYR A 11 1.15 31.69 -2.83
N LYS A 12 0.86 32.21 -4.00
CA LYS A 12 -0.47 32.78 -4.32
C LYS A 12 -1.48 31.75 -4.81
N ARG A 13 -1.08 30.50 -5.03
CA ARG A 13 -1.96 29.42 -5.45
C ARG A 13 -1.93 28.33 -4.39
N GLN A 14 -2.62 28.57 -3.30
CA GLN A 14 -2.74 27.63 -2.20
C GLN A 14 -4.13 27.02 -2.22
N ILE A 15 -4.20 25.69 -2.16
CA ILE A 15 -5.43 24.93 -2.02
C ILE A 15 -5.47 24.39 -0.59
N ILE A 16 -6.56 24.70 0.12
CA ILE A 16 -6.80 24.23 1.48
C ILE A 16 -7.86 23.14 1.41
N TYR A 17 -7.62 22.03 2.07
CA TYR A 17 -8.57 20.92 2.14
C TYR A 17 -8.79 20.50 3.61
N ARG A 18 -9.94 19.89 3.87
CA ARG A 18 -10.39 19.57 5.23
C ARG A 18 -9.81 18.25 5.74
N SER A 19 -9.74 17.23 4.90
CA SER A 19 -9.32 15.87 5.22
C SER A 19 -8.12 15.46 4.39
N ASN A 20 -7.22 14.70 4.98
CA ASN A 20 -6.04 14.21 4.28
C ASN A 20 -6.38 13.33 3.06
N ALA A 21 -7.48 12.58 3.10
CA ALA A 21 -7.95 11.78 1.97
C ALA A 21 -8.24 12.64 0.73
N GLN A 22 -8.82 13.83 0.90
CA GLN A 22 -9.13 14.76 -0.20
C GLN A 22 -7.89 15.22 -0.99
N SER A 23 -6.69 15.12 -0.42
CA SER A 23 -5.48 15.54 -1.12
C SER A 23 -5.18 14.70 -2.36
N ARG A 24 -5.61 13.42 -2.42
CA ARG A 24 -5.35 12.54 -3.56
C ARG A 24 -5.88 13.12 -4.86
N ILE A 25 -7.16 13.47 -4.91
CA ILE A 25 -7.80 14.02 -6.12
C ILE A 25 -7.07 15.28 -6.60
N LEU A 26 -6.67 16.14 -5.65
CA LEU A 26 -5.93 17.35 -5.96
C LEU A 26 -4.53 17.05 -6.46
N GLU A 27 -3.84 16.10 -5.83
CA GLU A 27 -2.50 15.66 -6.22
C GLU A 27 -2.51 15.04 -7.62
N ASP A 28 -3.46 14.16 -7.92
CA ASP A 28 -3.62 13.52 -9.22
C ASP A 28 -3.94 14.56 -10.32
N ALA A 29 -4.82 15.51 -10.05
CA ALA A 29 -5.14 16.60 -11.00
C ALA A 29 -3.92 17.49 -11.29
N ILE A 30 -3.12 17.81 -10.27
CA ILE A 30 -1.92 18.64 -10.42
C ILE A 30 -0.83 17.87 -11.15
N LEU A 31 -0.63 16.58 -10.85
CA LEU A 31 0.32 15.70 -11.54
C LEU A 31 -0.03 15.53 -13.02
N ASN A 32 -1.30 15.27 -13.33
CA ASN A 32 -1.78 15.16 -14.71
C ASN A 32 -1.64 16.47 -15.49
N SER A 33 -1.59 17.61 -14.80
CA SER A 33 -1.35 18.92 -15.38
C SER A 33 0.14 19.28 -15.46
N GLU A 34 1.04 18.40 -15.07
CA GLU A 34 2.50 18.58 -15.00
C GLU A 34 2.92 19.81 -14.18
N LEU A 35 2.12 20.20 -13.19
CA LEU A 35 2.41 21.36 -12.35
C LEU A 35 3.23 20.96 -11.12
N PRO A 36 4.33 21.69 -10.81
CA PRO A 36 5.07 21.44 -9.57
C PRO A 36 4.26 21.88 -8.36
N TYR A 37 4.25 21.05 -7.32
CA TYR A 37 3.53 21.35 -6.07
C TYR A 37 4.29 20.89 -4.82
N ARG A 38 3.90 21.43 -3.68
CA ARG A 38 4.34 21.00 -2.37
C ARG A 38 3.16 20.83 -1.43
N ILE A 39 3.22 19.82 -0.58
CA ILE A 39 2.28 19.64 0.52
C ILE A 39 2.90 20.20 1.78
N TYR A 40 2.17 21.07 2.48
CA TYR A 40 2.53 21.60 3.78
C TYR A 40 1.75 20.88 4.88
N GLY A 41 2.46 20.43 5.92
CA GLY A 41 1.84 19.75 7.05
C GLY A 41 1.60 18.25 6.87
N GLY A 42 2.08 17.65 5.77
CA GLY A 42 1.92 16.22 5.50
C GLY A 42 2.84 15.69 4.41
N VAL A 43 2.60 14.45 4.02
CA VAL A 43 3.28 13.78 2.90
C VAL A 43 2.29 13.50 1.78
N ARG A 44 2.78 13.31 0.56
CA ARG A 44 1.96 12.96 -0.61
C ARG A 44 1.14 11.70 -0.32
N PHE A 45 -0.03 11.60 -0.95
CA PHE A 45 -0.98 10.50 -0.69
C PHE A 45 -0.30 9.12 -0.79
N TYR A 46 0.35 8.82 -1.90
CA TYR A 46 1.02 7.53 -2.13
C TYR A 46 2.30 7.32 -1.31
N GLU A 47 2.77 8.35 -0.61
CA GLU A 47 3.93 8.25 0.29
C GLU A 47 3.53 7.98 1.74
N ARG A 48 2.24 8.05 2.08
CA ARG A 48 1.73 7.78 3.42
C ARG A 48 1.99 6.34 3.82
N MET A 49 2.29 6.15 5.10
CA MET A 49 2.72 4.85 5.62
C MET A 49 1.67 3.75 5.43
N GLU A 50 0.40 4.05 5.74
CA GLU A 50 -0.73 3.13 5.57
C GLU A 50 -0.94 2.75 4.10
N ILE A 51 -0.80 3.69 3.18
CA ILE A 51 -0.91 3.47 1.73
C ILE A 51 0.26 2.61 1.24
N LYS A 52 1.50 2.96 1.62
CA LYS A 52 2.68 2.15 1.28
C LYS A 52 2.56 0.73 1.82
N ASN A 53 1.95 0.52 2.98
CA ASN A 53 1.73 -0.81 3.54
C ASN A 53 0.70 -1.59 2.72
N ALA A 54 -0.43 -1.00 2.35
CA ALA A 54 -1.43 -1.63 1.49
C ALA A 54 -0.84 -2.02 0.12
N LEU A 55 -0.12 -1.08 -0.52
CA LEU A 55 0.59 -1.35 -1.78
C LEU A 55 1.66 -2.43 -1.64
N ALA A 56 2.32 -2.54 -0.49
CA ALA A 56 3.32 -3.57 -0.24
C ALA A 56 2.68 -4.96 -0.14
N TYR A 57 1.51 -5.10 0.49
CA TYR A 57 0.74 -6.34 0.46
C TYR A 57 0.37 -6.75 -0.96
N ALA A 58 -0.16 -5.82 -1.75
CA ALA A 58 -0.52 -6.06 -3.15
C ALA A 58 0.69 -6.51 -3.98
N LYS A 59 1.81 -5.81 -3.86
CA LYS A 59 3.06 -6.16 -4.58
C LYS A 59 3.61 -7.52 -4.15
N LEU A 60 3.48 -7.89 -2.88
CA LEU A 60 3.94 -9.18 -2.37
C LEU A 60 3.04 -10.32 -2.84
N ALA A 61 1.74 -10.10 -2.98
CA ALA A 61 0.82 -11.07 -3.58
C ALA A 61 1.16 -11.36 -5.05
N ILE A 62 1.63 -10.35 -5.79
CA ILE A 62 2.07 -10.49 -7.19
C ILE A 62 3.46 -11.15 -7.27
N ASN A 63 4.38 -10.78 -6.37
CA ASN A 63 5.75 -11.29 -6.35
C ASN A 63 6.24 -11.51 -4.92
N LYS A 64 6.16 -12.75 -4.47
CA LYS A 64 6.59 -13.18 -3.12
C LYS A 64 8.08 -12.99 -2.85
N ASN A 65 8.90 -12.95 -3.91
CA ASN A 65 10.35 -12.77 -3.78
C ASN A 65 10.77 -11.29 -3.65
N ASN A 66 9.84 -10.39 -3.43
CA ASN A 66 10.14 -8.98 -3.18
C ASN A 66 10.47 -8.77 -1.70
N ASP A 67 11.74 -8.95 -1.33
CA ASP A 67 12.23 -8.86 0.04
C ASP A 67 11.93 -7.52 0.71
N SER A 68 12.01 -6.42 -0.03
CA SER A 68 11.70 -5.08 0.51
C SER A 68 10.24 -4.96 0.96
N GLN A 69 9.30 -5.50 0.18
CA GLN A 69 7.89 -5.49 0.55
C GLN A 69 7.60 -6.52 1.65
N PHE A 70 8.26 -7.67 1.62
CA PHE A 70 8.18 -8.67 2.68
C PHE A 70 8.56 -8.08 4.04
N GLU A 71 9.73 -7.47 4.17
CA GLU A 71 10.18 -6.84 5.41
C GLU A 71 9.23 -5.75 5.90
N ARG A 72 8.65 -4.99 4.98
CA ARG A 72 7.71 -3.93 5.31
C ARG A 72 6.44 -4.45 5.99
N VAL A 73 5.87 -5.57 5.54
CA VAL A 73 4.52 -5.96 5.94
C VAL A 73 4.42 -7.22 6.79
N ILE A 74 5.46 -8.02 6.89
CA ILE A 74 5.41 -9.28 7.66
C ILE A 74 4.96 -9.08 9.12
N ASN A 75 5.32 -7.96 9.73
CA ASN A 75 4.93 -7.60 11.10
C ASN A 75 4.10 -6.30 11.16
N THR A 76 3.42 -5.95 10.08
CA THR A 76 2.51 -4.78 10.02
C THR A 76 1.17 -5.21 9.40
N PRO A 77 0.10 -5.31 10.18
CA PRO A 77 -0.04 -5.14 11.64
C PRO A 77 0.85 -6.06 12.47
N THR A 78 1.05 -5.69 13.75
CA THR A 78 1.92 -6.46 14.66
C THR A 78 1.44 -7.90 14.80
N ARG A 79 2.30 -8.88 14.41
CA ARG A 79 2.03 -10.32 14.45
C ARG A 79 2.93 -11.08 15.42
N GLY A 80 3.72 -10.37 16.26
CA GLY A 80 4.67 -11.01 17.16
C GLY A 80 5.90 -11.60 16.48
N ILE A 81 6.19 -11.16 15.26
CA ILE A 81 7.42 -11.50 14.52
C ILE A 81 8.46 -10.43 14.88
N GLY A 82 9.29 -10.73 15.86
CA GLY A 82 10.28 -9.80 16.39
C GLY A 82 11.59 -9.75 15.60
N VAL A 83 12.47 -8.83 16.02
CA VAL A 83 13.79 -8.61 15.40
C VAL A 83 14.60 -9.89 15.31
N LYS A 84 14.67 -10.69 16.39
CA LYS A 84 15.40 -12.00 16.37
C LYS A 84 14.93 -12.94 15.27
N THR A 85 13.63 -13.04 15.06
CA THR A 85 13.05 -13.89 14.02
C THR A 85 13.43 -13.38 12.63
N MET A 86 13.35 -12.06 12.44
CA MET A 86 13.74 -11.43 11.18
C MET A 86 15.22 -11.60 10.89
N ASP A 87 16.10 -11.48 11.90
CA ASP A 87 17.53 -11.67 11.72
C ASP A 87 17.83 -13.13 11.32
N GLN A 88 17.17 -14.11 11.94
CA GLN A 88 17.29 -15.52 11.54
C GLN A 88 16.85 -15.74 10.09
N ILE A 89 15.76 -15.13 9.65
CA ILE A 89 15.27 -15.21 8.26
C ILE A 89 16.32 -14.62 7.31
N ARG A 90 16.87 -13.42 7.63
CA ARG A 90 17.89 -12.76 6.82
C ARG A 90 19.20 -13.58 6.72
N GLU A 91 19.67 -14.12 7.83
CA GLU A 91 20.86 -14.97 7.84
C GLU A 91 20.67 -16.22 6.98
N HIS A 92 19.50 -16.86 7.09
CA HIS A 92 19.15 -18.03 6.30
C HIS A 92 19.07 -17.71 4.81
N ALA A 93 18.35 -16.66 4.46
CA ALA A 93 18.23 -16.18 3.09
C ALA A 93 19.60 -15.87 2.46
N LYS A 94 20.47 -15.19 3.21
CA LYS A 94 21.82 -14.84 2.75
C LYS A 94 22.70 -16.09 2.58
N LYS A 95 22.62 -17.03 3.51
CA LYS A 95 23.43 -18.26 3.47
C LYS A 95 23.11 -19.12 2.25
N ASP A 96 21.83 -19.28 1.94
CA ASP A 96 21.35 -20.16 0.90
C ASP A 96 21.09 -19.43 -0.43
N ASN A 97 21.33 -18.10 -0.46
CA ASN A 97 21.10 -17.21 -1.61
C ASN A 97 19.65 -17.30 -2.16
N ILE A 98 18.67 -17.25 -1.27
CA ILE A 98 17.24 -17.32 -1.54
C ILE A 98 16.52 -16.08 -1.02
N SER A 99 15.24 -15.89 -1.41
CA SER A 99 14.41 -14.77 -0.91
C SER A 99 14.06 -14.96 0.58
N LEU A 100 13.69 -13.84 1.24
CA LEU A 100 13.19 -13.88 2.62
C LEU A 100 11.93 -14.73 2.75
N TRP A 101 11.07 -14.75 1.74
CA TRP A 101 9.91 -15.63 1.68
C TRP A 101 10.33 -17.10 1.73
N GLN A 102 11.21 -17.54 0.83
CA GLN A 102 11.70 -18.91 0.75
C GLN A 102 12.43 -19.34 2.03
N ALA A 103 13.27 -18.46 2.59
CA ALA A 103 13.93 -18.71 3.87
C ALA A 103 12.92 -18.90 5.00
N SER A 104 11.85 -18.11 5.01
CA SER A 104 10.76 -18.23 5.99
C SER A 104 10.00 -19.56 5.84
N GLU A 105 9.74 -20.01 4.61
CA GLU A 105 9.12 -21.33 4.36
C GLU A 105 9.95 -22.47 4.95
N GLN A 106 11.25 -22.43 4.77
CA GLN A 106 12.15 -23.46 5.34
C GLN A 106 12.17 -23.42 6.88
N ILE A 107 12.12 -22.22 7.48
CA ILE A 107 12.06 -22.07 8.94
C ILE A 107 10.74 -22.63 9.51
N ILE A 108 9.62 -22.38 8.83
CA ILE A 108 8.32 -22.92 9.24
C ILE A 108 8.32 -24.45 9.18
N ALA A 109 8.85 -25.04 8.11
CA ALA A 109 8.88 -26.48 7.91
C ALA A 109 9.70 -27.22 8.99
N ASN A 110 10.69 -26.55 9.58
CA ASN A 110 11.64 -27.15 10.50
C ASN A 110 11.38 -26.86 11.99
N LYS A 111 10.44 -25.99 12.35
CA LYS A 111 10.22 -25.54 13.73
C LYS A 111 8.75 -25.31 14.04
N GLU A 112 8.22 -26.04 15.00
CA GLU A 112 6.91 -25.75 15.62
C GLU A 112 7.06 -24.70 16.72
N THR A 113 7.17 -23.44 16.34
CA THR A 113 7.27 -22.32 17.28
C THR A 113 6.13 -21.33 17.07
N LYS A 114 5.82 -20.53 18.10
CA LYS A 114 4.84 -19.45 17.96
C LYS A 114 5.19 -18.48 16.83
N ALA A 115 6.49 -18.23 16.61
CA ALA A 115 6.95 -17.40 15.51
C ALA A 115 6.66 -18.06 14.15
N ALA A 116 6.89 -19.36 13.99
CA ALA A 116 6.56 -20.13 12.79
C ALA A 116 5.05 -20.08 12.50
N GLN A 117 4.21 -20.26 13.52
CA GLN A 117 2.75 -20.13 13.37
C GLN A 117 2.35 -18.73 12.92
N ASN A 118 2.95 -17.68 13.48
CA ASN A 118 2.65 -16.29 13.09
C ASN A 118 3.07 -16.00 11.64
N ILE A 119 4.20 -16.53 11.19
CA ILE A 119 4.64 -16.43 9.80
C ILE A 119 3.69 -17.23 8.89
N SER A 120 3.27 -18.43 9.29
CA SER A 120 2.29 -19.22 8.55
C SER A 120 0.97 -18.48 8.35
N ASN A 121 0.44 -17.87 9.39
CA ASN A 121 -0.77 -17.05 9.30
C ASN A 121 -0.60 -15.85 8.35
N PHE A 122 0.56 -15.22 8.34
CA PHE A 122 0.88 -14.16 7.37
C PHE A 122 0.91 -14.70 5.93
N PHE A 123 1.49 -15.88 5.72
CA PHE A 123 1.53 -16.53 4.41
C PHE A 123 0.14 -16.87 3.88
N GLU A 124 -0.78 -17.30 4.74
CA GLU A 124 -2.17 -17.55 4.36
C GLU A 124 -2.86 -16.28 3.83
N VAL A 125 -2.59 -15.12 4.44
CA VAL A 125 -3.12 -13.84 3.94
C VAL A 125 -2.61 -13.58 2.52
N ILE A 126 -1.29 -13.72 2.29
CA ILE A 126 -0.71 -13.45 0.97
C ILE A 126 -1.21 -14.45 -0.08
N ARG A 127 -1.35 -15.75 0.26
CA ARG A 127 -1.89 -16.77 -0.65
C ARG A 127 -3.33 -16.48 -1.05
N LYS A 128 -4.17 -16.08 -0.10
CA LYS A 128 -5.56 -15.67 -0.40
C LYS A 128 -5.61 -14.48 -1.35
N LEU A 129 -4.71 -13.51 -1.21
CA LEU A 129 -4.63 -12.37 -2.10
C LEU A 129 -4.09 -12.75 -3.50
N GLU A 130 -3.14 -13.70 -3.57
CA GLU A 130 -2.60 -14.22 -4.83
C GLU A 130 -3.66 -14.96 -5.66
N GLU A 131 -4.58 -15.67 -5.01
CA GLU A 131 -5.68 -16.40 -5.66
C GLU A 131 -6.72 -15.46 -6.30
N MET A 132 -6.70 -14.17 -5.94
CA MET A 132 -7.64 -13.19 -6.46
C MET A 132 -7.17 -12.65 -7.81
N ASN A 133 -8.09 -12.52 -8.77
CA ASN A 133 -7.79 -11.93 -10.07
C ASN A 133 -7.84 -10.40 -9.98
N PHE A 134 -6.70 -9.76 -9.69
CA PHE A 134 -6.61 -8.30 -9.59
C PHE A 134 -6.82 -7.57 -10.93
N ASN A 135 -6.73 -8.28 -12.07
CA ASN A 135 -6.94 -7.68 -13.39
C ASN A 135 -8.44 -7.46 -13.70
N GLU A 136 -9.33 -8.20 -13.06
CA GLU A 136 -10.77 -8.09 -13.31
C GLU A 136 -11.44 -7.07 -12.38
N ASN A 137 -10.94 -6.93 -11.14
CA ASN A 137 -11.59 -6.08 -10.15
C ASN A 137 -10.58 -5.55 -9.13
N LEU A 138 -9.92 -4.45 -9.46
CA LEU A 138 -8.85 -3.87 -8.65
C LEU A 138 -9.35 -3.27 -7.32
N ASP A 139 -10.55 -2.70 -7.31
CA ASP A 139 -11.17 -2.14 -6.10
C ASP A 139 -11.50 -3.25 -5.09
N MET A 140 -12.13 -4.34 -5.52
CA MET A 140 -12.36 -5.52 -4.69
C MET A 140 -11.04 -6.15 -4.22
N PHE A 141 -10.01 -6.17 -5.06
CA PHE A 141 -8.69 -6.65 -4.65
C PHE A 141 -8.12 -5.81 -3.52
N PHE A 142 -8.13 -4.46 -3.61
CA PHE A 142 -7.63 -3.59 -2.55
C PHE A 142 -8.51 -3.60 -1.30
N GLU A 143 -9.82 -3.76 -1.43
CA GLU A 143 -10.71 -3.98 -0.30
C GLU A 143 -10.31 -5.25 0.49
N ASN A 144 -10.01 -6.33 -0.23
CA ASN A 144 -9.50 -7.57 0.37
C ASN A 144 -8.09 -7.42 0.95
N VAL A 145 -7.19 -6.69 0.29
CA VAL A 145 -5.86 -6.36 0.85
C VAL A 145 -6.00 -5.68 2.20
N ILE A 146 -6.85 -4.68 2.32
CA ILE A 146 -7.04 -3.89 3.54
C ILE A 146 -7.74 -4.73 4.64
N SER A 147 -8.73 -5.52 4.27
CA SER A 147 -9.50 -6.37 5.18
C SER A 147 -8.69 -7.56 5.68
N LEU A 148 -8.17 -8.42 4.78
CA LEU A 148 -7.45 -9.64 5.13
C LEU A 148 -6.13 -9.38 5.84
N SER A 149 -5.44 -8.28 5.49
CA SER A 149 -4.21 -7.88 6.19
C SER A 149 -4.46 -7.41 7.62
N GLY A 150 -5.69 -6.93 7.94
CA GLY A 150 -6.05 -6.31 9.21
C GLY A 150 -5.57 -4.87 9.35
N LEU A 151 -5.20 -4.19 8.26
CA LEU A 151 -4.71 -2.81 8.29
C LEU A 151 -5.78 -1.84 8.77
N LYS A 152 -7.05 -2.04 8.39
CA LYS A 152 -8.17 -1.18 8.81
C LYS A 152 -8.36 -1.23 10.32
N GLU A 153 -8.43 -2.42 10.89
CA GLU A 153 -8.58 -2.63 12.34
C GLU A 153 -7.35 -2.15 13.12
N PHE A 154 -6.17 -2.33 12.56
CA PHE A 154 -4.92 -1.89 13.18
C PHE A 154 -4.90 -0.37 13.33
N HIS A 155 -5.20 0.37 12.26
CA HIS A 155 -5.24 1.82 12.31
C HIS A 155 -6.48 2.36 13.03
N GLY A 156 -7.60 1.67 12.96
CA GLY A 156 -8.82 2.02 13.69
C GLY A 156 -8.66 1.97 15.22
N LYS A 157 -7.69 1.21 15.74
CA LYS A 157 -7.34 1.17 17.16
C LYS A 157 -6.42 2.32 17.60
N GLU A 158 -5.84 3.06 16.68
CA GLU A 158 -5.03 4.23 17.01
C GLU A 158 -5.96 5.35 17.55
N PRO A 159 -5.62 5.96 18.70
CA PRO A 159 -6.49 6.97 19.30
C PRO A 159 -6.50 8.29 18.51
N GLY A 160 -7.65 8.96 18.53
CA GLY A 160 -7.81 10.31 18.03
C GLY A 160 -7.94 10.41 16.51
N GLU A 161 -7.65 11.61 15.99
CA GLU A 161 -7.81 11.96 14.58
C GLU A 161 -6.84 11.20 13.66
N LYS A 162 -5.67 10.85 14.18
CA LYS A 162 -4.64 10.14 13.42
C LYS A 162 -5.12 8.77 12.92
N GLY A 163 -5.75 7.98 13.79
CA GLY A 163 -6.30 6.68 13.41
C GLY A 163 -7.42 6.81 12.38
N ARG A 164 -8.36 7.75 12.59
CA ARG A 164 -9.44 8.05 11.63
C ARG A 164 -8.89 8.44 10.26
N SER A 165 -7.94 9.38 10.23
CA SER A 165 -7.35 9.85 8.98
C SER A 165 -6.65 8.72 8.20
N ARG A 166 -6.02 7.76 8.89
CA ARG A 166 -5.41 6.60 8.23
C ARG A 166 -6.42 5.63 7.65
N VAL A 167 -7.52 5.40 8.36
CA VAL A 167 -8.64 4.59 7.84
C VAL A 167 -9.26 5.26 6.62
N GLU A 168 -9.55 6.57 6.69
CA GLU A 168 -10.03 7.34 5.55
C GLU A 168 -9.09 7.28 4.34
N ASN A 169 -7.77 7.32 4.56
CA ASN A 169 -6.79 7.17 3.49
C ASN A 169 -6.84 5.79 2.84
N LEU A 170 -7.04 4.73 3.62
CA LEU A 170 -7.20 3.37 3.07
C LEU A 170 -8.50 3.23 2.25
N GLU A 171 -9.60 3.83 2.70
CA GLU A 171 -10.86 3.88 1.96
C GLU A 171 -10.72 4.69 0.67
N GLU A 172 -10.00 5.81 0.71
CA GLU A 172 -9.68 6.61 -0.47
C GLU A 172 -8.81 5.85 -1.48
N LEU A 173 -7.92 4.95 -1.03
CA LEU A 173 -7.16 4.08 -1.93
C LEU A 173 -8.08 3.15 -2.73
N ILE A 174 -9.13 2.58 -2.10
CA ILE A 174 -10.12 1.75 -2.79
C ILE A 174 -10.87 2.59 -3.84
N SER A 175 -11.31 3.80 -3.48
CA SER A 175 -11.98 4.71 -4.42
C SER A 175 -11.10 5.06 -5.62
N ALA A 176 -9.80 5.28 -5.39
CA ALA A 176 -8.84 5.56 -6.46
C ALA A 176 -8.72 4.41 -7.48
N THR A 177 -8.79 3.17 -6.99
CA THR A 177 -8.71 1.99 -7.87
C THR A 177 -9.97 1.79 -8.71
N SER A 178 -11.15 2.10 -8.18
CA SER A 178 -12.42 2.09 -8.94
C SER A 178 -12.41 3.12 -10.07
N GLU A 179 -11.94 4.34 -9.80
CA GLU A 179 -11.82 5.40 -10.81
C GLU A 179 -10.85 5.03 -11.94
N PHE A 180 -9.75 4.36 -11.60
CA PHE A 180 -8.76 3.91 -12.60
C PHE A 180 -9.34 2.93 -13.61
N PHE A 181 -10.21 2.03 -13.17
CA PHE A 181 -10.89 1.07 -14.06
C PHE A 181 -11.89 1.76 -14.99
N SER A 182 -12.73 2.64 -14.46
CA SER A 182 -13.72 3.36 -15.28
C SER A 182 -13.08 4.22 -16.37
N LEU A 183 -11.94 4.83 -16.10
CA LEU A 183 -11.17 5.61 -17.09
C LEU A 183 -10.44 4.72 -18.12
N GLY A 184 -10.18 3.47 -17.79
CA GLY A 184 -9.56 2.48 -18.69
C GLY A 184 -10.54 1.89 -19.69
N GLU A 185 -11.79 1.70 -19.31
CA GLU A 185 -12.86 1.20 -20.17
C GLU A 185 -13.23 2.21 -21.25
N ASP A 186 -13.35 3.50 -20.90
CA ASP A 186 -13.65 4.57 -21.86
C ASP A 186 -12.57 4.73 -22.94
N LYS A 187 -11.30 4.45 -22.64
CA LYS A 187 -10.21 4.54 -23.62
C LYS A 187 -10.12 3.34 -24.57
N ASN A 188 -10.70 2.21 -24.21
CA ASN A 188 -10.76 1.04 -25.08
C ASN A 188 -11.93 1.14 -26.10
N ASP A 189 -13.01 1.82 -25.76
CA ASP A 189 -14.14 2.07 -26.67
C ASP A 189 -13.81 3.07 -27.79
N GLU A 190 -12.96 4.08 -27.52
CA GLU A 190 -12.51 5.04 -28.54
C GLU A 190 -11.50 4.45 -29.57
N ARG A 191 -10.95 3.26 -29.34
CA ARG A 191 -10.05 2.58 -30.28
C ARG A 191 -10.74 1.53 -31.17
N SER A 192 -12.06 1.37 -31.05
CA SER A 192 -12.86 0.43 -31.84
C SER A 192 -13.74 1.10 -32.90
N LEU A 193 -13.47 2.35 -33.24
CA LEU A 193 -14.00 3.11 -34.41
C LEU A 193 -12.83 3.55 -35.29
#